data_98bf3d1bdcdaad90862169926c2ee067
#
_entry.id   98bf3d1bdcdaad90862169926c2ee067
#
_cell.length_a   1.000
_cell.length_b   1.000
_cell.length_c   1.000
_cell.angle_alpha   90.00
_cell.angle_beta   90.00
_cell.angle_gamma   90.00
#
_symmetry.space_group_name_H-M   'P 1'
#
loop_
_entity.id
_entity.type
_entity.pdbx_description
1 polymer ?
#
loop_
_entity_poly.entity_id
_entity_poly.type
_entity_poly.pdbx_seq_one_letter_code
_entity_poly.pdbx_strand_id
1 'polypeptide(L)'
;MTPRKELFIKVKEALAKLPELELIDLQRKQFANGKENYPSYFTAALIEIKSITWAMMVEQKQEGKCTLDVTFYCKDGWMDQYNNTADPEHGLIEIDIIDKIVEILQEFQGDQFKPLNLINEEPVEEGDEIMSYKLSFETSIYRSVNPKYIFKKLKITK
;
A
#
# COMPACT_ATOMS: atom_id res chain seq x y z
N MET A 1 4.59 -3.46 18.28
CA MET A 1 4.56 -3.56 16.80
C MET A 1 5.30 -2.38 16.21
N THR A 2 6.12 -2.61 15.20
CA THR A 2 6.81 -1.51 14.53
C THR A 2 5.85 -0.75 13.61
N PRO A 3 6.12 0.54 13.32
CA PRO A 3 5.25 1.33 12.44
C PRO A 3 5.06 0.74 11.04
N ARG A 4 6.12 0.16 10.46
CA ARG A 4 6.02 -0.50 9.15
C ARG A 4 5.09 -1.69 9.18
N LYS A 5 5.20 -2.51 10.21
CA LYS A 5 4.36 -3.70 10.38
C LYS A 5 2.91 -3.32 10.60
N GLU A 6 2.66 -2.33 11.44
CA GLU A 6 1.32 -1.81 11.66
C GLU A 6 0.70 -1.27 10.38
N LEU A 7 1.44 -0.44 9.64
CA LEU A 7 0.97 0.13 8.38
C LEU A 7 0.54 -0.96 7.41
N PHE A 8 1.39 -1.97 7.21
CA PHE A 8 1.05 -3.09 6.32
C PHE A 8 -0.19 -3.85 6.79
N ILE A 9 -0.21 -4.25 8.07
CA ILE A 9 -1.31 -5.06 8.62
C ILE A 9 -2.63 -4.30 8.54
N LYS A 10 -2.64 -3.03 8.95
CA LYS A 10 -3.85 -2.22 8.95
C LYS A 10 -4.38 -1.96 7.54
N VAL A 11 -3.50 -1.69 6.58
CA VAL A 11 -3.89 -1.53 5.18
C VAL A 11 -4.44 -2.84 4.62
N LYS A 12 -3.78 -3.96 4.92
CA LYS A 12 -4.26 -5.28 4.51
C LYS A 12 -5.66 -5.58 5.08
N GLU A 13 -5.87 -5.33 6.37
CA GLU A 13 -7.16 -5.52 7.03
C GLU A 13 -8.26 -4.62 6.43
N ALA A 14 -7.91 -3.37 6.10
CA ALA A 14 -8.85 -2.46 5.45
C ALA A 14 -9.26 -2.95 4.07
N LEU A 15 -8.30 -3.38 3.25
CA LEU A 15 -8.54 -3.92 1.92
C LEU A 15 -9.30 -5.25 1.96
N ALA A 16 -9.13 -6.04 3.00
CA ALA A 16 -9.84 -7.31 3.16
C ALA A 16 -11.36 -7.14 3.31
N LYS A 17 -11.83 -5.93 3.54
CA LYS A 17 -13.27 -5.60 3.53
C LYS A 17 -13.87 -5.58 2.12
N LEU A 18 -13.03 -5.57 1.08
CA LEU A 18 -13.47 -5.66 -0.31
C LEU A 18 -13.50 -7.12 -0.73
N PRO A 19 -14.69 -7.72 -0.90
CA PRO A 19 -14.79 -9.11 -1.33
C PRO A 19 -14.30 -9.33 -2.76
N GLU A 20 -14.20 -8.28 -3.55
CA GLU A 20 -13.68 -8.32 -4.93
C GLU A 20 -12.20 -8.62 -5.00
N LEU A 21 -11.43 -8.36 -3.91
CA LEU A 21 -10.00 -8.67 -3.86
C LEU A 21 -9.80 -10.09 -3.33
N GLU A 22 -9.30 -10.97 -4.17
CA GLU A 22 -9.08 -12.37 -3.81
C GLU A 22 -7.75 -12.61 -3.10
N LEU A 23 -6.73 -11.79 -3.41
CA LEU A 23 -5.41 -11.85 -2.77
C LEU A 23 -4.97 -10.45 -2.33
N ILE A 24 -4.50 -10.35 -1.09
CA ILE A 24 -3.89 -9.14 -0.56
C ILE A 24 -2.60 -9.54 0.13
N ASP A 25 -1.46 -9.05 -0.35
CA ASP A 25 -0.16 -9.43 0.20
C ASP A 25 0.88 -8.33 -0.02
N LEU A 26 2.08 -8.55 0.47
CA LEU A 26 3.24 -7.70 0.19
C LEU A 26 3.66 -7.82 -1.27
N GLN A 27 4.09 -6.70 -1.84
CA GLN A 27 4.70 -6.69 -3.16
C GLN A 27 6.08 -7.35 -3.12
N ARG A 28 6.23 -8.42 -3.87
CA ARG A 28 7.49 -9.15 -4.04
C ARG A 28 7.80 -9.38 -5.50
N LYS A 29 7.13 -8.63 -6.39
CA LYS A 29 7.18 -8.79 -7.85
C LYS A 29 6.86 -10.22 -8.30
N GLN A 30 5.97 -10.87 -7.56
CA GLN A 30 5.57 -12.25 -7.80
C GLN A 30 4.88 -12.47 -9.14
N PHE A 31 4.34 -11.41 -9.75
CA PHE A 31 3.66 -11.48 -11.04
C PHE A 31 4.51 -10.94 -12.21
N ALA A 32 5.75 -10.54 -11.97
CA ALA A 32 6.59 -9.89 -12.96
C ALA A 32 7.32 -10.87 -13.91
N ASN A 33 7.40 -12.16 -13.56
CA ASN A 33 8.29 -13.12 -14.21
C ASN A 33 7.57 -14.08 -15.17
N GLY A 34 6.55 -13.61 -15.88
CA GLY A 34 5.88 -14.39 -16.92
C GLY A 34 4.69 -15.21 -16.43
N LYS A 35 4.04 -15.90 -17.38
CA LYS A 35 2.76 -16.59 -17.17
C LYS A 35 2.77 -17.65 -16.08
N GLU A 36 3.90 -18.29 -15.83
CA GLU A 36 4.03 -19.35 -14.83
C GLU A 36 3.84 -18.83 -13.40
N ASN A 37 4.09 -17.53 -13.20
CA ASN A 37 3.97 -16.87 -11.92
C ASN A 37 2.71 -16.01 -11.78
N TYR A 38 1.84 -16.02 -12.79
CA TYR A 38 0.58 -15.32 -12.69
C TYR A 38 -0.31 -15.96 -11.63
N PRO A 39 -1.06 -15.13 -10.89
CA PRO A 39 -1.90 -15.69 -9.86
C PRO A 39 -2.99 -16.57 -10.44
N SER A 40 -3.31 -17.64 -9.72
CA SER A 40 -4.57 -18.34 -9.93
C SER A 40 -5.77 -17.47 -9.54
N TYR A 41 -5.51 -16.29 -8.98
CA TYR A 41 -6.52 -15.32 -8.57
C TYR A 41 -6.84 -14.37 -9.70
N PHE A 42 -8.12 -14.03 -9.81
CA PHE A 42 -8.59 -13.06 -10.80
C PHE A 42 -8.18 -11.63 -10.44
N THR A 43 -8.21 -11.30 -9.14
CA THR A 43 -7.87 -9.98 -8.63
C THR A 43 -6.89 -10.07 -7.46
N ALA A 44 -5.98 -9.13 -7.39
CA ALA A 44 -5.04 -9.04 -6.28
C ALA A 44 -4.66 -7.58 -6.01
N ALA A 45 -4.33 -7.29 -4.76
CA ALA A 45 -3.71 -6.03 -4.36
C ALA A 45 -2.42 -6.31 -3.62
N LEU A 46 -1.31 -5.77 -4.12
CA LEU A 46 0.00 -5.93 -3.51
C LEU A 46 0.46 -4.60 -2.91
N ILE A 47 0.91 -4.66 -1.67
CA ILE A 47 1.25 -3.49 -0.85
C ILE A 47 2.77 -3.38 -0.74
N GLU A 48 3.31 -2.19 -1.04
CA GLU A 48 4.74 -1.90 -0.92
C GLU A 48 4.94 -0.61 -0.12
N ILE A 49 5.77 -0.68 0.91
CA ILE A 49 6.30 0.53 1.55
C ILE A 49 7.51 0.95 0.73
N LYS A 50 7.31 1.92 -0.19
CA LYS A 50 8.28 2.27 -1.22
C LYS A 50 9.46 3.06 -0.69
N SER A 51 9.20 4.08 0.10
CA SER A 51 10.26 4.92 0.66
C SER A 51 9.82 5.54 1.97
N ILE A 52 10.79 5.76 2.85
CA ILE A 52 10.58 6.46 4.11
C ILE A 52 11.76 7.41 4.32
N THR A 53 11.48 8.70 4.47
CA THR A 53 12.48 9.71 4.82
C THR A 53 12.28 10.12 6.26
N TRP A 54 13.27 9.82 7.10
CA TRP A 54 13.19 10.03 8.54
C TRP A 54 13.76 11.38 8.97
N ALA A 55 13.10 12.01 9.95
CA ALA A 55 13.57 13.20 10.63
C ALA A 55 13.37 13.09 12.14
N MET A 56 14.28 13.63 12.92
CA MET A 56 14.12 13.71 14.37
C MET A 56 13.13 14.82 14.71
N MET A 57 12.15 14.50 15.55
CA MET A 57 11.19 15.49 16.05
C MET A 57 11.62 16.08 17.37
N VAL A 58 11.79 15.20 18.37
CA VAL A 58 12.24 15.49 19.74
C VAL A 58 13.12 14.34 20.16
N GLU A 59 13.69 14.41 21.34
CA GLU A 59 14.51 13.32 21.89
C GLU A 59 13.78 11.97 21.77
N GLN A 60 14.45 10.99 21.17
CA GLN A 60 13.98 9.61 21.06
C GLN A 60 12.73 9.40 20.21
N LYS A 61 12.32 10.38 19.42
CA LYS A 61 11.19 10.22 18.48
C LYS A 61 11.58 10.65 17.08
N GLN A 62 11.15 9.88 16.10
CA GLN A 62 11.34 10.19 14.69
C GLN A 62 10.02 10.18 13.95
N GLU A 63 9.90 11.09 12.99
CA GLU A 63 8.83 11.09 12.01
C GLU A 63 9.39 10.65 10.67
N GLY A 64 8.71 9.72 10.02
CA GLY A 64 9.06 9.27 8.68
C GLY A 64 8.01 9.67 7.67
N LYS A 65 8.39 10.44 6.65
CA LYS A 65 7.54 10.65 5.47
C LYS A 65 7.60 9.38 4.64
N CYS A 66 6.45 8.73 4.52
CA CYS A 66 6.33 7.41 3.92
C CYS A 66 5.48 7.45 2.67
N THR A 67 5.97 6.81 1.60
CA THR A 67 5.18 6.53 0.41
C THR A 67 4.82 5.05 0.40
N LEU A 68 3.53 4.78 0.32
CA LEU A 68 2.94 3.45 0.25
C LEU A 68 2.32 3.25 -1.12
N ASP A 69 2.75 2.23 -1.84
CA ASP A 69 2.15 1.85 -3.11
C ASP A 69 1.23 0.64 -2.93
N VAL A 70 0.02 0.74 -3.44
CA VAL A 70 -0.90 -0.38 -3.55
C VAL A 70 -1.10 -0.61 -5.05
N THR A 71 -0.66 -1.76 -5.54
CA THR A 71 -0.82 -2.13 -6.94
C THR A 71 -1.94 -3.13 -7.07
N PHE A 72 -2.96 -2.74 -7.82
CA PHE A 72 -4.09 -3.61 -8.17
C PHE A 72 -3.73 -4.41 -9.41
N TYR A 73 -3.99 -5.71 -9.35
CA TYR A 73 -3.82 -6.64 -10.47
C TYR A 73 -5.14 -7.30 -10.81
N CYS A 74 -5.44 -7.36 -12.10
CA CYS A 74 -6.60 -8.08 -12.58
C CYS A 74 -6.17 -8.95 -13.78
N LYS A 75 -6.36 -10.24 -13.64
CA LYS A 75 -6.11 -11.18 -14.76
C LYS A 75 -7.12 -10.91 -15.86
N ASP A 76 -6.65 -10.78 -17.07
CA ASP A 76 -7.45 -10.47 -18.26
C ASP A 76 -8.20 -9.12 -18.18
N GLY A 77 -7.89 -8.28 -17.18
CA GLY A 77 -8.37 -6.91 -17.12
C GLY A 77 -7.94 -6.11 -18.34
N TRP A 78 -8.71 -5.13 -18.75
CA TRP A 78 -8.56 -4.35 -19.98
C TRP A 78 -8.78 -5.16 -21.28
N MET A 79 -8.92 -6.48 -21.19
CA MET A 79 -9.18 -7.33 -22.37
C MET A 79 -10.65 -7.29 -22.76
N ASP A 80 -11.53 -7.06 -21.80
CA ASP A 80 -12.96 -6.94 -22.05
C ASP A 80 -13.31 -5.59 -22.66
N GLN A 81 -14.19 -5.61 -23.66
CA GLN A 81 -14.63 -4.40 -24.34
C GLN A 81 -16.01 -3.98 -23.83
N TYR A 82 -16.14 -2.72 -23.55
CA TYR A 82 -17.42 -2.12 -23.13
C TYR A 82 -18.44 -2.05 -24.28
N ASN A 83 -17.97 -1.82 -25.51
CA ASN A 83 -18.81 -1.56 -26.66
C ASN A 83 -19.62 -2.78 -27.12
N ASN A 84 -20.89 -2.57 -27.44
CA ASN A 84 -21.80 -3.56 -28.03
C ASN A 84 -22.11 -4.74 -27.11
N THR A 85 -22.11 -4.52 -25.79
CA THR A 85 -22.52 -5.53 -24.82
C THR A 85 -23.91 -5.21 -24.27
N ALA A 86 -24.63 -6.25 -23.86
CA ALA A 86 -25.93 -6.09 -23.20
C ALA A 86 -25.80 -5.73 -21.73
N ASP A 87 -24.63 -5.96 -21.13
CA ASP A 87 -24.32 -5.64 -19.73
C ASP A 87 -23.72 -4.24 -19.65
N PRO A 88 -24.37 -3.27 -18.98
CA PRO A 88 -23.85 -1.90 -18.85
C PRO A 88 -22.57 -1.81 -18.01
N GLU A 89 -22.26 -2.83 -17.20
CA GLU A 89 -21.05 -2.86 -16.38
C GLU A 89 -19.90 -3.64 -17.04
N HIS A 90 -20.10 -4.18 -18.21
CA HIS A 90 -19.09 -4.99 -18.90
C HIS A 90 -17.82 -4.18 -19.16
N GLY A 91 -16.66 -4.72 -18.74
CA GLY A 91 -15.37 -4.05 -18.90
C GLY A 91 -15.13 -2.85 -17.96
N LEU A 92 -16.03 -2.58 -17.01
CA LEU A 92 -15.92 -1.44 -16.08
C LEU A 92 -15.65 -1.87 -14.64
N ILE A 93 -15.70 -3.16 -14.34
CA ILE A 93 -15.55 -3.68 -12.97
C ILE A 93 -14.20 -3.32 -12.37
N GLU A 94 -13.14 -3.34 -13.15
CA GLU A 94 -11.78 -2.99 -12.70
C GLU A 94 -11.71 -1.54 -12.21
N ILE A 95 -12.39 -0.64 -12.92
CA ILE A 95 -12.45 0.77 -12.54
C ILE A 95 -13.15 0.92 -11.19
N ASP A 96 -14.26 0.22 -11.00
CA ASP A 96 -14.99 0.27 -9.74
C ASP A 96 -14.16 -0.27 -8.57
N ILE A 97 -13.40 -1.33 -8.79
CA ILE A 97 -12.54 -1.89 -7.74
C ILE A 97 -11.43 -0.91 -7.37
N ILE A 98 -10.82 -0.27 -8.35
CA ILE A 98 -9.80 0.77 -8.10
C ILE A 98 -10.38 1.90 -7.26
N ASP A 99 -11.56 2.39 -7.62
CA ASP A 99 -12.22 3.47 -6.88
C ASP A 99 -12.59 3.05 -5.45
N LYS A 100 -13.00 1.81 -5.25
CA LYS A 100 -13.27 1.25 -3.91
C LYS A 100 -12.01 1.16 -3.06
N ILE A 101 -10.87 0.81 -3.66
CA ILE A 101 -9.58 0.80 -2.96
C ILE A 101 -9.24 2.23 -2.49
N VAL A 102 -9.38 3.21 -3.35
CA VAL A 102 -9.15 4.61 -3.00
C VAL A 102 -10.09 5.06 -1.89
N GLU A 103 -11.37 4.76 -1.99
CA GLU A 103 -12.36 5.13 -0.97
C GLU A 103 -12.02 4.56 0.41
N ILE A 104 -11.57 3.32 0.46
CA ILE A 104 -11.20 2.67 1.73
C ILE A 104 -9.91 3.25 2.31
N LEU A 105 -8.93 3.56 1.48
CA LEU A 105 -7.60 3.96 1.95
C LEU A 105 -7.43 5.46 2.12
N GLN A 106 -8.19 6.28 1.40
CA GLN A 106 -8.11 7.73 1.55
C GLN A 106 -8.53 8.13 2.98
N GLU A 107 -7.66 8.88 3.65
CA GLU A 107 -7.84 9.30 5.04
C GLU A 107 -7.84 8.16 6.07
N PHE A 108 -7.48 6.94 5.67
CA PHE A 108 -7.31 5.83 6.60
C PHE A 108 -6.07 6.05 7.48
N GLN A 109 -6.23 5.83 8.78
CA GLN A 109 -5.15 6.07 9.75
C GLN A 109 -5.03 4.92 10.75
N GLY A 110 -3.86 4.82 11.37
CA GLY A 110 -3.60 3.89 12.47
C GLY A 110 -3.02 4.62 13.69
N ASP A 111 -2.53 3.86 14.65
CA ASP A 111 -1.97 4.43 15.88
C ASP A 111 -0.59 5.07 15.66
N GLN A 112 0.19 4.52 14.74
CA GLN A 112 1.56 4.95 14.47
C GLN A 112 1.73 5.62 13.10
N PHE A 113 0.64 5.86 12.38
CA PHE A 113 0.69 6.58 11.10
C PHE A 113 -0.52 7.50 10.94
N LYS A 114 -0.29 8.59 10.24
CA LYS A 114 -1.31 9.59 9.93
C LYS A 114 -2.21 9.15 8.76
N PRO A 115 -3.32 9.84 8.53
CA PRO A 115 -4.20 9.53 7.40
C PRO A 115 -3.44 9.43 6.09
N LEU A 116 -3.73 8.36 5.34
CA LEU A 116 -3.21 8.16 4.00
C LEU A 116 -3.81 9.17 3.04
N ASN A 117 -3.00 9.69 2.14
CA ASN A 117 -3.45 10.59 1.10
C ASN A 117 -2.96 10.12 -0.26
N LEU A 118 -3.87 9.90 -1.18
CA LEU A 118 -3.52 9.51 -2.55
C LEU A 118 -2.82 10.68 -3.25
N ILE A 119 -1.60 10.44 -3.72
CA ILE A 119 -0.79 11.48 -4.37
C ILE A 119 -0.56 11.23 -5.86
N ASN A 120 -0.65 9.97 -6.29
CA ASN A 120 -0.46 9.62 -7.69
C ASN A 120 -1.09 8.27 -7.98
N GLU A 121 -1.51 8.08 -9.22
CA GLU A 121 -1.98 6.80 -9.72
C GLU A 121 -1.62 6.64 -11.19
N GLU A 122 -1.21 5.44 -11.59
CA GLU A 122 -0.79 5.17 -12.96
C GLU A 122 -0.85 3.67 -13.28
N PRO A 123 -1.07 3.31 -14.56
CA PRO A 123 -0.89 1.93 -14.99
C PRO A 123 0.57 1.52 -14.85
N VAL A 124 0.79 0.22 -14.61
CA VAL A 124 2.13 -0.37 -14.57
C VAL A 124 2.19 -1.50 -15.61
N GLU A 125 3.26 -1.56 -16.37
CA GLU A 125 3.49 -2.65 -17.32
C GLU A 125 4.26 -3.78 -16.64
N GLU A 126 3.58 -4.85 -16.26
CA GLU A 126 4.21 -6.02 -15.61
C GLU A 126 3.96 -7.35 -16.34
N GLY A 127 3.46 -7.32 -17.55
CA GLY A 127 3.23 -8.54 -18.35
C GLY A 127 2.09 -8.35 -19.34
N ASP A 128 2.03 -9.26 -20.34
CA ASP A 128 1.15 -9.08 -21.49
C ASP A 128 -0.32 -9.41 -21.20
N GLU A 129 -0.59 -10.22 -20.16
CA GLU A 129 -1.94 -10.74 -19.89
C GLU A 129 -2.49 -10.34 -18.52
N ILE A 130 -1.83 -9.44 -17.84
CA ILE A 130 -2.29 -8.98 -16.54
C ILE A 130 -2.37 -7.45 -16.51
N MET A 131 -3.52 -6.94 -16.12
CA MET A 131 -3.68 -5.52 -15.85
C MET A 131 -3.05 -5.18 -14.51
N SER A 132 -2.25 -4.11 -14.48
CA SER A 132 -1.65 -3.61 -13.26
C SER A 132 -1.87 -2.12 -13.15
N TYR A 133 -2.36 -1.68 -11.99
CA TYR A 133 -2.62 -0.27 -11.73
C TYR A 133 -2.12 0.10 -10.34
N LYS A 134 -1.22 1.07 -10.27
CA LYS A 134 -0.56 1.46 -9.04
C LYS A 134 -1.16 2.72 -8.44
N LEU A 135 -1.51 2.64 -7.16
CA LEU A 135 -2.00 3.75 -6.35
C LEU A 135 -0.93 4.10 -5.33
N SER A 136 -0.43 5.33 -5.37
CA SER A 136 0.60 5.81 -4.45
C SER A 136 -0.01 6.72 -3.40
N PHE A 137 0.16 6.36 -2.14
CA PHE A 137 -0.32 7.11 -0.98
C PHE A 137 0.86 7.67 -0.20
N GLU A 138 0.66 8.82 0.40
CA GLU A 138 1.61 9.45 1.31
C GLU A 138 1.04 9.49 2.72
N THR A 139 1.90 9.24 3.70
CA THR A 139 1.57 9.39 5.12
C THR A 139 2.83 9.71 5.93
N SER A 140 2.65 10.06 7.18
CA SER A 140 3.75 10.14 8.15
C SER A 140 3.62 9.01 9.15
N ILE A 141 4.73 8.32 9.41
CA ILE A 141 4.82 7.27 10.42
C ILE A 141 5.74 7.72 11.55
N TYR A 142 5.49 7.22 12.74
CA TYR A 142 6.21 7.63 13.94
C TYR A 142 6.83 6.44 14.64
N ARG A 143 8.05 6.61 15.12
CA ARG A 143 8.71 5.59 15.95
C ARG A 143 9.49 6.22 17.10
N SER A 144 9.62 5.44 18.17
CA SER A 144 10.50 5.77 19.26
C SER A 144 11.88 5.15 19.01
N VAL A 145 12.93 5.88 19.36
CA VAL A 145 14.31 5.42 19.24
C VAL A 145 14.85 5.21 20.67
N ASN A 146 15.25 3.98 20.97
CA ASN A 146 15.87 3.67 22.25
C ASN A 146 17.29 4.23 22.28
N PRO A 147 17.69 5.01 23.32
CA PRO A 147 19.04 5.52 23.42
C PRO A 147 20.00 4.36 23.64
N LYS A 148 21.10 4.33 22.87
CA LYS A 148 22.17 3.32 23.04
C LYS A 148 23.13 3.67 24.15
N TYR A 149 23.15 4.93 24.58
CA TYR A 149 24.07 5.41 25.59
C TYR A 149 23.29 6.06 26.74
N ILE A 150 23.70 5.72 27.97
CA ILE A 150 23.17 6.35 29.17
C ILE A 150 24.18 7.43 29.59
N PHE A 151 23.76 8.70 29.52
CA PHE A 151 24.57 9.79 30.02
C PHE A 151 24.30 9.95 31.53
N LYS A 152 25.32 9.65 32.35
CA LYS A 152 25.24 9.94 33.78
C LYS A 152 25.63 11.41 34.00
N LYS A 153 24.74 12.18 34.63
CA LYS A 153 25.09 13.52 35.14
C LYS A 153 26.16 13.36 36.20
N LEU A 154 27.32 13.96 35.99
CA LEU A 154 28.35 14.06 37.04
C LEU A 154 27.82 15.05 38.09
N LYS A 155 27.62 14.55 39.30
CA LYS A 155 27.40 15.44 40.46
C LYS A 155 28.75 15.99 40.91
N ILE A 156 28.95 17.29 40.71
CA ILE A 156 30.11 17.97 41.27
C ILE A 156 29.74 18.29 42.72
N THR A 157 30.34 17.54 43.64
CA THR A 157 30.28 17.90 45.08
C THR A 157 31.36 18.93 45.34
N LYS A 158 30.93 20.11 45.84
CA LYS A 158 31.86 21.11 46.37
C LYS A 158 32.34 20.67 47.75
#